data_ced3d7d9f9a1058caa1ae14c49ddf3f3
#
_entry.id   ced3d7d9f9a1058caa1ae14c49ddf3f3
#
_cell.length_a   1.000
_cell.length_b   1.000
_cell.length_c   1.000
_cell.angle_alpha   90.00
_cell.angle_beta   90.00
_cell.angle_gamma   90.00
#
_symmetry.space_group_name_H-M   'P 1'
#
loop_
_entity.id
_entity.type
_entity.pdbx_description
1 polymer ?
#
loop_
_entity_poly.entity_id
_entity_poly.type
_entity_poly.pdbx_seq_one_letter_code
_entity_poly.pdbx_strand_id
1 'polypeptide(L)' 'MTDFDTIWRTQDEIRTVVNAVLGECIWNLSYNERRMAIELELAKYLEEEEVDKLNNQFPIPAEYDGVGSKGTKFVFYI' A
#
# COMPACT_ATOMS: atom_id res chain seq x y z
N MET A 1 -19.26 -4.71 9.34
CA MET A 1 -19.07 -3.35 9.90
C MET A 1 -17.62 -2.94 9.78
N THR A 2 -17.38 -1.73 9.28
CA THR A 2 -16.02 -1.25 9.07
C THR A 2 -15.39 -0.81 10.38
N ASP A 3 -14.22 -1.34 10.70
CA ASP A 3 -13.46 -0.97 11.87
C ASP A 3 -12.39 0.05 11.47
N PHE A 4 -12.67 1.34 11.70
CA PHE A 4 -11.77 2.41 11.33
C PHE A 4 -10.45 2.37 12.09
N ASP A 5 -10.44 1.88 13.33
CA ASP A 5 -9.19 1.74 14.08
C ASP A 5 -8.26 0.74 13.43
N THR A 6 -8.80 -0.38 12.95
CA THR A 6 -8.02 -1.38 12.22
C THR A 6 -7.50 -0.80 10.91
N ILE A 7 -8.34 -0.05 10.18
CA ILE A 7 -7.94 0.59 8.93
C ILE A 7 -6.80 1.57 9.17
N TRP A 8 -6.93 2.46 10.16
CA TRP A 8 -5.89 3.44 10.47
C TRP A 8 -4.58 2.78 10.87
N ARG A 9 -4.66 1.74 11.71
CA ARG A 9 -3.48 0.99 12.16
C ARG A 9 -2.78 0.33 10.98
N THR A 10 -3.56 -0.31 10.10
CA THR A 10 -3.02 -0.97 8.92
C THR A 10 -2.36 0.02 7.97
N GLN A 11 -2.97 1.19 7.78
CA GLN A 11 -2.36 2.25 6.97
C GLN A 11 -1.03 2.72 7.56
N ASP A 12 -0.95 2.89 8.88
CA ASP A 12 0.29 3.30 9.54
C ASP A 12 1.37 2.24 9.37
N GLU A 13 1.02 0.97 9.47
CA GLU A 13 1.97 -0.13 9.27
C GLU A 13 2.45 -0.18 7.83
N ILE A 14 1.57 0.01 6.86
CA ILE A 14 1.92 0.08 5.44
C ILE A 14 2.90 1.22 5.19
N ARG A 15 2.60 2.40 5.73
CA ARG A 15 3.46 3.58 5.59
C ARG A 15 4.85 3.31 6.18
N THR A 16 4.89 2.70 7.35
CA THR A 16 6.16 2.37 8.01
C THR A 16 7.00 1.43 7.15
N VAL A 17 6.37 0.39 6.59
CA VAL A 17 7.07 -0.57 5.72
C VAL A 17 7.61 0.13 4.47
N VAL A 18 6.79 0.91 3.79
CA VAL A 18 7.22 1.60 2.56
C VAL A 18 8.38 2.54 2.85
N ASN A 19 8.28 3.33 3.93
CA ASN A 19 9.33 4.27 4.28
C ASN A 19 10.63 3.58 4.66
N ALA A 20 10.54 2.40 5.29
CA ALA A 20 11.72 1.63 5.67
C ALA A 20 12.42 1.00 4.46
N VAL A 21 11.66 0.54 3.47
CA VAL A 21 12.21 -0.16 2.30
C VAL A 21 12.60 0.81 1.17
N LEU A 22 11.76 1.79 0.89
CA LEU A 22 11.92 2.67 -0.28
C LEU A 22 12.19 4.13 0.07
N GLY A 23 12.00 4.53 1.33
CA GLY A 23 12.02 5.93 1.72
C GLY A 23 10.69 6.62 1.41
N GLU A 24 10.66 7.94 1.48
CA GLU A 24 9.44 8.72 1.27
C GLU A 24 9.07 8.75 -0.21
N CYS A 25 8.17 7.86 -0.60
CA CYS A 25 7.68 7.80 -1.97
C CYS A 25 6.18 7.53 -2.08
N ILE A 26 5.44 7.67 -0.99
CA ILE A 26 4.00 7.47 -1.01
C ILE A 26 3.33 8.70 -1.64
N TRP A 27 2.62 8.50 -2.74
CA TRP A 27 1.83 9.54 -3.37
C TRP A 27 0.44 9.62 -2.75
N ASN A 28 -0.21 8.48 -2.55
CA ASN A 28 -1.53 8.40 -1.93
C ASN A 28 -1.66 7.11 -1.13
N LEU A 29 -2.29 7.21 0.02
CA LEU A 29 -2.61 6.07 0.86
C LEU A 29 -3.97 6.35 1.48
N SER A 30 -5.01 5.63 1.06
CA SER A 30 -6.37 5.90 1.50
C SER A 30 -7.21 4.64 1.49
N TYR A 31 -8.32 4.67 2.22
CA TYR A 31 -9.28 3.59 2.27
C TYR A 31 -10.43 3.87 1.29
N ASN A 32 -10.73 2.89 0.44
CA ASN A 32 -11.85 2.97 -0.49
C ASN A 32 -12.97 2.07 0.00
N GLU A 33 -14.05 2.66 0.49
CA GLU A 33 -15.19 1.92 1.04
C GLU A 33 -15.87 1.03 0.01
N ARG A 34 -15.91 1.45 -1.25
CA ARG A 34 -16.57 0.69 -2.31
C ARG A 34 -15.84 -0.62 -2.60
N ARG A 35 -14.52 -0.59 -2.52
CA ARG A 35 -13.69 -1.79 -2.70
C ARG A 35 -13.48 -2.54 -1.40
N MET A 36 -13.79 -1.92 -0.27
CA MET A 36 -13.45 -2.42 1.05
C MET A 36 -11.95 -2.72 1.14
N ALA A 37 -11.16 -1.78 0.68
CA ALA A 37 -9.72 -1.96 0.54
C ALA A 37 -8.95 -0.67 0.77
N ILE A 38 -7.72 -0.81 1.26
CA ILE A 38 -6.77 0.29 1.34
C ILE A 38 -6.06 0.35 -0.01
N GLU A 39 -5.99 1.55 -0.58
CA GLU A 39 -5.30 1.80 -1.85
C GLU A 39 -4.02 2.56 -1.59
N LEU A 40 -2.91 2.05 -2.11
CA LEU A 40 -1.60 2.67 -2.01
C LEU A 40 -1.10 2.99 -3.41
N GLU A 41 -0.78 4.26 -3.65
CA GLU A 41 -0.11 4.68 -4.88
C GLU A 41 1.25 5.28 -4.52
N LEU A 42 2.28 4.80 -5.18
CA LEU A 42 3.63 5.29 -4.97
C LEU A 42 3.99 6.32 -6.04
N ALA A 43 4.90 7.23 -5.70
CA ALA A 43 5.45 8.20 -6.64
C ALA A 43 6.70 7.63 -7.32
N LYS A 44 6.74 6.30 -7.50
CA LYS A 44 7.87 5.58 -8.06
C LYS A 44 7.37 4.32 -8.77
N TYR A 45 7.94 4.02 -9.93
CA TYR A 45 7.68 2.76 -10.61
C TYR A 45 8.65 1.72 -10.05
N LEU A 46 8.12 0.66 -9.47
CA LEU A 46 8.92 -0.36 -8.80
C LEU A 46 9.36 -1.47 -9.76
N GLU A 47 10.55 -1.98 -9.51
CA GLU A 47 11.00 -3.20 -10.15
C GLU A 47 10.46 -4.41 -9.40
N GLU A 48 10.46 -5.57 -10.04
CA GLU A 48 9.93 -6.80 -9.46
C GLU A 48 10.54 -7.13 -8.11
N GLU A 49 11.85 -6.93 -7.95
CA GLU A 49 12.55 -7.18 -6.68
C GLU A 49 12.02 -6.30 -5.55
N GLU A 50 11.72 -5.04 -5.85
CA GLU A 50 11.18 -4.11 -4.86
C GLU A 50 9.76 -4.49 -4.46
N VAL A 51 8.95 -4.93 -5.44
CA VAL A 51 7.60 -5.43 -5.17
C VAL A 51 7.66 -6.63 -4.23
N ASP A 52 8.55 -7.57 -4.50
CA ASP A 52 8.71 -8.76 -3.67
C ASP A 52 9.14 -8.42 -2.24
N LYS A 53 10.08 -7.48 -2.09
CA LYS A 53 10.51 -7.03 -0.77
C LYS A 53 9.38 -6.44 0.04
N LEU A 54 8.56 -5.60 -0.60
CA LEU A 54 7.41 -4.99 0.07
C LEU A 54 6.39 -6.05 0.46
N ASN A 55 6.05 -6.95 -0.45
CA ASN A 55 5.05 -7.99 -0.18
C ASN A 55 5.44 -8.88 1.00
N ASN A 56 6.72 -9.12 1.20
CA ASN A 56 7.20 -9.91 2.33
C ASN A 56 7.11 -9.18 3.67
N GLN A 57 6.98 -7.86 3.68
CA GLN A 57 7.01 -7.05 4.88
C GLN A 57 5.68 -6.40 5.23
N PHE A 58 4.74 -6.34 4.29
CA PHE A 58 3.43 -5.76 4.56
C PHE A 58 2.67 -6.55 5.63
N PRO A 59 1.88 -5.84 6.47
CA PRO A 59 1.13 -6.51 7.56
C PRO A 59 0.03 -7.44 7.06
N ILE A 60 -0.48 -7.20 5.87
CA ILE A 60 -1.47 -8.05 5.22
C ILE A 60 -1.08 -8.21 3.75
N PRO A 61 -1.61 -9.23 3.07
CA PRO A 61 -1.29 -9.42 1.65
C PRO A 61 -1.68 -8.22 0.81
N ALA A 62 -0.78 -7.81 -0.08
CA ALA A 62 -1.03 -6.75 -1.05
C ALA A 62 -1.20 -7.35 -2.43
N GLU A 63 -2.15 -6.83 -3.18
CA GLU A 63 -2.29 -7.18 -4.59
C GLU A 63 -1.74 -6.03 -5.44
N TYR A 64 -1.00 -6.39 -6.48
CA TYR A 64 -0.51 -5.43 -7.45
C TYR A 64 -1.71 -4.90 -8.25
N ASP A 65 -1.88 -3.59 -8.23
CA ASP A 65 -3.04 -2.92 -8.85
C ASP A 65 -2.63 -2.11 -10.09
N GLY A 66 -1.56 -2.51 -10.74
CA GLY A 66 -1.07 -1.83 -11.93
C GLY A 66 -0.25 -0.59 -11.62
N VAL A 67 -0.24 0.33 -12.54
CA VAL A 67 0.47 1.60 -12.38
C VAL A 67 -0.50 2.76 -12.55
N GLY A 68 -0.32 3.79 -11.73
CA GLY A 68 -1.05 5.03 -11.86
C GLY A 68 -0.22 6.08 -12.60
N SER A 69 -0.68 7.32 -12.55
CA SER A 69 0.03 8.44 -13.18
C SER A 69 1.37 8.76 -12.53
N LYS A 70 1.57 8.34 -11.29
CA LYS A 70 2.76 8.66 -10.50
C LYS A 70 3.69 7.47 -10.27
N GLY A 71 3.17 6.26 -10.28
CA GLY A 71 3.97 5.07 -10.03
C GLY A 71 3.14 3.82 -9.81
N THR A 72 3.74 2.86 -9.15
CA THR A 72 3.13 1.55 -8.88
C THR A 72 2.01 1.67 -7.85
N LYS A 73 0.95 0.89 -8.05
CA LYS A 73 -0.22 0.87 -7.16
C LYS A 73 -0.41 -0.51 -6.55
N PHE A 74 -0.83 -0.53 -5.30
CA PHE A 74 -1.21 -1.75 -4.58
C PHE A 74 -2.58 -1.59 -3.96
N VAL A 75 -3.25 -2.69 -3.72
CA VAL A 75 -4.52 -2.73 -3.01
C VAL A 75 -4.45 -3.79 -1.91
N PHE A 76 -5.01 -3.45 -0.75
CA PHE A 76 -5.02 -4.31 0.43
C PHE A 76 -6.47 -4.51 0.85
N TYR A 77 -7.02 -5.70 0.60
CA TYR A 77 -8.38 -6.01 1.02
C TYR A 77 -8.42 -6.38 2.51
N ILE A 78 -9.31 -5.73 3.25
CA ILE A 78 -9.50 -6.00 4.67
C ILE A 78 -10.93 -6.38 5.01
#